data_ac43c032e8d7224d839f3d95e5fc8bda
#
_entry.id   ac43c032e8d7224d839f3d95e5fc8bda
#
_cell.length_a   1.000
_cell.length_b   1.000
_cell.length_c   1.000
_cell.angle_alpha   90.00
_cell.angle_beta   90.00
_cell.angle_gamma   90.00
#
_symmetry.space_group_name_H-M   'P 1'
#
loop_
_entity.id
_entity.type
_entity.pdbx_description
1 polymer ?
#
loop_
_entity_poly.entity_id
_entity_poly.type
_entity_poly.pdbx_seq_one_letter_code
_entity_poly.pdbx_strand_id
1 'polypeptide(L)'
;MNLYTKYNFHQGEFGEYTTEYKGYRIEISFDEKYNRYEADAFDLEAQEYVFCPCTKIRNTTLEHVIEIVIARIDNKITLNDRDKDILIYE
;
A
#
# COMPACT_ATOMS: atom_id res chain seq x y z
N MET A 1 16.77 -0.55 10.87
CA MET A 1 16.10 -1.40 9.87
C MET A 1 15.08 -0.58 9.11
N ASN A 2 15.09 -0.67 7.80
CA ASN A 2 14.14 0.08 7.01
C ASN A 2 12.82 -0.71 6.87
N LEU A 3 11.79 -0.03 6.40
CA LEU A 3 10.48 -0.64 6.31
C LEU A 3 10.40 -1.70 5.21
N TYR A 4 11.20 -1.53 4.18
CA TYR A 4 11.26 -2.52 3.12
C TYR A 4 11.62 -3.89 3.69
N THR A 5 12.65 -3.94 4.49
CA THR A 5 13.11 -5.17 5.12
C THR A 5 12.16 -5.61 6.24
N LYS A 6 11.68 -4.65 7.02
CA LYS A 6 10.81 -4.95 8.15
C LYS A 6 9.55 -5.69 7.72
N TYR A 7 8.98 -5.30 6.59
CA TYR A 7 7.74 -5.90 6.11
C TYR A 7 7.95 -6.93 5.01
N ASN A 8 9.22 -7.32 4.80
CA ASN A 8 9.55 -8.40 3.87
C ASN A 8 9.16 -8.13 2.43
N PHE A 9 9.33 -6.89 2.01
CA PHE A 9 9.10 -6.56 0.61
C PHE A 9 10.14 -7.23 -0.26
N HIS A 10 9.74 -7.56 -1.46
CA HIS A 10 10.68 -8.05 -2.47
C HIS A 10 10.27 -7.47 -3.80
N GLN A 11 11.22 -7.44 -4.73
CA GLN A 11 11.00 -6.86 -6.03
C GLN A 11 10.57 -7.94 -7.00
N GLY A 12 9.51 -7.66 -7.72
CA GLY A 12 8.99 -8.60 -8.68
C GLY A 12 9.67 -8.52 -10.02
N GLU A 13 9.15 -9.30 -10.94
CA GLU A 13 9.72 -9.48 -12.26
C GLU A 13 9.74 -8.18 -13.06
N PHE A 14 8.76 -7.32 -12.83
CA PHE A 14 8.65 -6.07 -13.57
C PHE A 14 9.09 -4.87 -12.74
N GLY A 15 9.82 -5.12 -11.67
CA GLY A 15 10.35 -4.05 -10.85
C GLY A 15 9.42 -3.56 -9.75
N GLU A 16 8.22 -4.11 -9.67
CA GLU A 16 7.29 -3.72 -8.63
C GLU A 16 7.74 -4.29 -7.28
N TYR A 17 7.35 -3.62 -6.20
CA TYR A 17 7.69 -4.06 -4.86
C TYR A 17 6.45 -4.63 -4.20
N THR A 18 6.54 -5.86 -3.70
CA THR A 18 5.36 -6.56 -3.19
C THR A 18 5.63 -7.20 -1.83
N THR A 19 4.56 -7.30 -1.05
CA THR A 19 4.58 -8.10 0.17
C THR A 19 3.15 -8.38 0.58
N GLU A 20 2.99 -9.22 1.60
CA GLU A 20 1.68 -9.44 2.22
C GLU A 20 1.75 -8.96 3.65
N TYR A 21 0.68 -8.29 4.09
CA TYR A 21 0.63 -7.70 5.41
C TYR A 21 -0.79 -7.81 5.94
N LYS A 22 -0.96 -8.55 7.03
CA LYS A 22 -2.25 -8.69 7.72
C LYS A 22 -3.40 -9.04 6.78
N GLY A 23 -3.14 -9.94 5.85
CA GLY A 23 -4.15 -10.38 4.91
C GLY A 23 -4.33 -9.52 3.70
N TYR A 24 -3.45 -8.57 3.49
CA TYR A 24 -3.48 -7.70 2.32
C TYR A 24 -2.24 -7.90 1.48
N ARG A 25 -2.40 -7.92 0.17
CA ARG A 25 -1.25 -7.93 -0.73
C ARG A 25 -0.97 -6.50 -1.14
N ILE A 26 0.23 -6.06 -0.85
CA ILE A 26 0.65 -4.70 -1.19
C ILE A 26 1.51 -4.76 -2.44
N GLU A 27 1.24 -3.84 -3.36
CA GLU A 27 2.03 -3.75 -4.57
C GLU A 27 2.33 -2.28 -4.83
N ILE A 28 3.60 -1.95 -4.96
CA ILE A 28 4.05 -0.58 -5.19
C ILE A 28 4.92 -0.56 -6.42
N SER A 29 4.62 0.35 -7.34
CA SER A 29 5.43 0.51 -8.54
C SER A 29 5.79 1.97 -8.73
N PHE A 30 6.85 2.21 -9.48
CA PHE A 30 7.30 3.56 -9.77
C PHE A 30 7.06 3.87 -11.23
N ASP A 31 6.36 4.96 -11.48
CA ASP A 31 6.06 5.42 -12.82
C ASP A 31 7.11 6.47 -13.20
N GLU A 32 8.07 6.06 -14.01
CA GLU A 32 9.15 6.95 -14.41
C GLU A 32 8.66 8.12 -15.25
N LYS A 33 7.61 7.90 -16.01
CA LYS A 33 7.10 8.95 -16.89
C LYS A 33 6.58 10.13 -16.10
N TYR A 34 5.92 9.86 -14.99
CA TYR A 34 5.34 10.91 -14.16
C TYR A 34 6.09 11.11 -12.86
N ASN A 35 7.18 10.38 -12.67
CA ASN A 35 8.05 10.51 -11.50
C ASN A 35 7.26 10.39 -10.20
N ARG A 36 6.49 9.32 -10.08
CA ARG A 36 5.65 9.11 -8.91
C ARG A 36 5.46 7.63 -8.64
N TYR A 37 5.11 7.31 -7.40
CA TYR A 37 4.79 5.95 -7.02
C TYR A 37 3.29 5.71 -7.13
N GLU A 38 2.92 4.48 -7.45
CA GLU A 38 1.55 4.02 -7.43
C GLU A 38 1.48 2.83 -6.50
N ALA A 39 0.51 2.85 -5.59
CA ALA A 39 0.43 1.82 -4.56
C ALA A 39 -0.98 1.25 -4.50
N ASP A 40 -1.04 -0.07 -4.40
CA ASP A 40 -2.29 -0.81 -4.27
C ASP A 40 -2.23 -1.70 -3.04
N ALA A 41 -3.36 -1.92 -2.43
CA ALA A 41 -3.49 -2.93 -1.39
C ALA A 41 -4.74 -3.75 -1.68
N PHE A 42 -4.57 -5.05 -1.84
CA PHE A 42 -5.64 -5.95 -2.20
C PHE A 42 -5.99 -6.83 -1.01
N ASP A 43 -7.25 -6.80 -0.60
CA ASP A 43 -7.74 -7.61 0.51
C ASP A 43 -7.90 -9.03 0.00
N LEU A 44 -7.06 -9.93 0.47
CA LEU A 44 -7.04 -11.30 -0.02
C LEU A 44 -8.30 -12.07 0.37
N GLU A 45 -8.89 -11.75 1.48
CA GLU A 45 -10.09 -12.43 1.93
C GLU A 45 -11.33 -11.94 1.20
N ALA A 46 -11.47 -10.62 1.12
CA ALA A 46 -12.63 -10.02 0.47
C ALA A 46 -12.51 -9.99 -1.04
N GLN A 47 -11.31 -10.21 -1.57
CA GLN A 47 -11.06 -10.20 -3.00
C GLN A 47 -11.36 -8.84 -3.63
N GLU A 48 -10.95 -7.79 -2.96
CA GLU A 48 -11.17 -6.44 -3.49
C GLU A 48 -10.07 -5.50 -3.04
N TYR A 49 -9.89 -4.43 -3.79
CA TYR A 49 -8.87 -3.44 -3.47
C TYR A 49 -9.32 -2.56 -2.33
N VAL A 50 -8.40 -2.28 -1.43
CA VAL A 50 -8.63 -1.38 -0.32
C VAL A 50 -8.42 0.05 -0.77
N PHE A 51 -7.40 0.27 -1.59
CA PHE A 51 -7.09 1.58 -2.15
C PHE A 51 -7.40 1.58 -3.63
N CYS A 52 -7.77 2.74 -4.11
CA CYS A 52 -7.93 2.93 -5.53
C CYS A 52 -6.59 2.68 -6.22
N PRO A 53 -6.57 1.92 -7.30
CA PRO A 53 -5.33 1.69 -8.03
C PRO A 53 -4.65 2.95 -8.51
N CYS A 54 -5.38 4.05 -8.50
CA CYS A 54 -4.82 5.32 -8.94
C CYS A 54 -4.26 6.16 -7.80
N THR A 55 -4.04 5.55 -6.64
CA THR A 55 -3.37 6.26 -5.57
C THR A 55 -1.94 6.55 -6.01
N LYS A 56 -1.63 7.82 -6.16
CA LYS A 56 -0.36 8.26 -6.73
C LYS A 56 0.34 9.21 -5.79
N ILE A 57 1.58 8.90 -5.49
CA ILE A 57 2.33 9.64 -4.48
C ILE A 57 3.59 10.19 -5.12
N ARG A 58 3.74 11.51 -5.06
CA ARG A 58 4.86 12.22 -5.68
C ARG A 58 5.84 12.75 -4.67
N ASN A 59 7.03 13.07 -5.15
CA ASN A 59 8.04 13.75 -4.37
C ASN A 59 8.33 13.04 -3.07
N THR A 60 8.51 11.73 -3.17
CA THR A 60 8.71 10.94 -1.97
C THR A 60 9.63 9.77 -2.25
N THR A 61 9.90 8.98 -1.22
CA THR A 61 10.75 7.81 -1.31
C THR A 61 9.91 6.56 -1.19
N LEU A 62 10.46 5.44 -1.62
CA LEU A 62 9.81 4.15 -1.46
C LEU A 62 9.49 3.91 0.02
N GLU A 63 10.43 4.26 0.89
CA GLU A 63 10.25 4.07 2.32
C GLU A 63 9.01 4.79 2.83
N HIS A 64 8.81 6.02 2.38
CA HIS A 64 7.67 6.81 2.80
C HIS A 64 6.36 6.26 2.24
N VAL A 65 6.40 5.74 1.01
CA VAL A 65 5.21 5.13 0.41
C VAL A 65 4.80 3.90 1.21
N ILE A 66 5.77 3.09 1.59
CA ILE A 66 5.48 1.91 2.41
C ILE A 66 4.82 2.34 3.73
N GLU A 67 5.34 3.39 4.35
CA GLU A 67 4.78 3.88 5.60
C GLU A 67 3.32 4.28 5.43
N ILE A 68 3.02 4.99 4.35
CA ILE A 68 1.65 5.43 4.09
C ILE A 68 0.72 4.24 3.89
N VAL A 69 1.15 3.26 3.10
CA VAL A 69 0.30 2.11 2.80
C VAL A 69 0.02 1.29 4.06
N ILE A 70 1.06 1.05 4.84
CA ILE A 70 0.90 0.29 6.08
C ILE A 70 -0.05 1.00 7.03
N ALA A 71 0.11 2.33 7.15
CA ALA A 71 -0.76 3.10 8.03
C ALA A 71 -2.21 3.03 7.60
N ARG A 72 -2.46 3.05 6.29
CA ARG A 72 -3.83 2.97 5.80
C ARG A 72 -4.46 1.60 6.05
N ILE A 73 -3.68 0.55 5.90
CA ILE A 73 -4.18 -0.79 6.19
C ILE A 73 -4.52 -0.90 7.68
N ASP A 74 -3.62 -0.45 8.54
CA ASP A 74 -3.86 -0.51 9.98
C ASP A 74 -5.09 0.29 10.35
N ASN A 75 -5.27 1.43 9.73
CA ASN A 75 -6.41 2.29 10.01
C ASN A 75 -7.72 1.64 9.58
N LYS A 76 -7.70 0.98 8.42
CA LYS A 76 -8.89 0.28 7.96
C LYS A 76 -9.27 -0.85 8.87
N ILE A 77 -8.29 -1.62 9.35
CA ILE A 77 -8.56 -2.72 10.27
C ILE A 77 -9.20 -2.19 11.55
N THR A 78 -8.66 -1.09 12.07
CA THR A 78 -9.19 -0.47 13.27
C THR A 78 -10.62 0.03 13.05
N LEU A 79 -10.87 0.66 11.92
CA LEU A 79 -12.18 1.22 11.62
C LEU A 79 -13.24 0.14 11.39
N ASN A 80 -12.82 -1.01 10.88
CA ASN A 80 -13.75 -2.12 10.67
C ASN A 80 -14.38 -2.60 11.97
N ASP A 81 -13.71 -2.37 13.08
CA ASP A 81 -14.22 -2.79 14.38
C ASP A 81 -15.20 -1.79 14.99
N ARG A 82 -15.30 -0.62 14.40
CA ARG A 82 -16.13 0.44 14.96
C ARG A 82 -17.13 0.96 13.95
N ASP A 83 -16.63 1.73 13.00
CA ASP A 83 -17.49 2.38 12.02
C ASP A 83 -16.76 2.43 10.70
N LYS A 84 -17.12 1.52 9.85
CA LYS A 84 -16.41 1.36 8.60
C LYS A 84 -16.84 2.34 7.52
N ASP A 85 -17.76 3.21 7.83
CA ASP A 85 -18.22 4.18 6.86
C ASP A 85 -17.32 5.39 6.78
N ILE A 86 -16.33 5.44 7.65
CA ILE A 86 -15.51 6.64 7.75
C ILE A 86 -14.10 6.35 7.31
N LEU A 87 -13.94 6.09 6.05
CA LEU A 87 -12.61 5.97 5.49
C LEU A 87 -12.35 7.20 4.66
N ILE A 88 -11.37 7.96 5.09
CA ILE A 88 -11.08 9.23 4.44
C ILE A 88 -9.83 9.10 3.62
N TYR A 89 -9.89 9.57 2.41
CA TYR A 89 -8.77 9.53 1.48
C TYR A 89 -8.33 10.94 1.14
N GLU A 90 -7.06 11.07 0.96
CA GLU A 90 -6.52 12.34 0.50
C GLU A 90 -6.39 12.37 -0.98
#